data_c09a267beb9bd3e205a96e1fa9934984
#
_entry.id   c09a267beb9bd3e205a96e1fa9934984
#
_cell.length_a   1.000
_cell.length_b   1.000
_cell.length_c   1.000
_cell.angle_alpha   90.00
_cell.angle_beta   90.00
_cell.angle_gamma   90.00
#
_symmetry.space_group_name_H-M   'P 1'
#
loop_
_entity.id
_entity.type
_entity.pdbx_description
1 polymer ?
#
loop_
_entity_poly.entity_id
_entity_poly.type
_entity_poly.pdbx_seq_one_letter_code
_entity_poly.pdbx_strand_id
1 'polypeptide(L)'
;MIQFTLNGQSVQTDVDPNTPLLWVVRDHFKLKGSKFGCGAGLCGACTMHVDGAALKTCVTPIAAVANKSITTIEGLGTPEDLHPLQAAWHEHAVPQCGYCQSGQIMAAAALLDANPNPSSDEIDAAMAGNICRCGCYPRIKRAIQSVSENALAYDAMAQTEGRA
;
A
#
# COMPACT_ATOMS: atom_id res chain seq x y z
N MET A 1 27.09 2.14 -5.24
CA MET A 1 26.03 2.73 -4.40
C MET A 1 24.78 2.93 -5.25
N ILE A 2 23.62 2.54 -4.73
CA ILE A 2 22.31 2.67 -5.39
C ILE A 2 21.56 3.78 -4.66
N GLN A 3 21.11 4.79 -5.39
CA GLN A 3 20.34 5.93 -4.87
C GLN A 3 18.87 5.77 -5.22
N PHE A 4 17.96 6.17 -4.32
CA PHE A 4 16.51 6.20 -4.53
C PHE A 4 15.86 7.12 -3.48
N THR A 5 14.59 7.43 -3.66
CA THR A 5 13.81 8.16 -2.66
C THR A 5 13.00 7.15 -1.83
N LEU A 6 13.09 7.24 -0.51
CA LEU A 6 12.33 6.38 0.43
C LEU A 6 11.47 7.26 1.34
N ASN A 7 10.16 7.15 1.22
CA ASN A 7 9.19 7.95 1.97
C ASN A 7 9.50 9.46 1.92
N GLY A 8 9.78 9.97 0.71
CA GLY A 8 10.10 11.36 0.46
C GLY A 8 11.55 11.79 0.77
N GLN A 9 12.37 10.92 1.33
CA GLN A 9 13.78 11.21 1.65
C GLN A 9 14.72 10.56 0.64
N SER A 10 15.69 11.34 0.13
CA SER A 10 16.77 10.79 -0.72
C SER A 10 17.71 9.95 0.12
N VAL A 11 17.90 8.69 -0.26
CA VAL A 11 18.73 7.71 0.45
C VAL A 11 19.64 6.98 -0.53
N GLN A 12 20.69 6.36 0.01
CA GLN A 12 21.61 5.51 -0.77
C GLN A 12 22.01 4.26 0.02
N THR A 13 22.36 3.22 -0.69
CA THR A 13 22.83 1.97 -0.10
C THR A 13 23.93 1.34 -0.97
N ASP A 14 24.78 0.55 -0.36
CA ASP A 14 25.86 -0.22 -1.00
C ASP A 14 25.64 -1.73 -0.96
N VAL A 15 24.43 -2.16 -0.60
CA VAL A 15 24.07 -3.58 -0.60
C VAL A 15 24.19 -4.20 -2.00
N ASP A 16 24.30 -5.52 -2.06
CA ASP A 16 24.30 -6.23 -3.36
C ASP A 16 23.09 -5.81 -4.21
N PRO A 17 23.32 -5.43 -5.49
CA PRO A 17 22.25 -4.99 -6.41
C PRO A 17 21.08 -5.96 -6.59
N ASN A 18 21.33 -7.26 -6.36
CA ASN A 18 20.32 -8.32 -6.45
C ASN A 18 19.51 -8.51 -5.14
N THR A 19 19.90 -7.81 -4.06
CA THR A 19 19.16 -7.90 -2.79
C THR A 19 17.72 -7.45 -3.02
N PRO A 20 16.70 -8.26 -2.62
CA PRO A 20 15.31 -7.85 -2.73
C PRO A 20 15.03 -6.57 -1.93
N LEU A 21 14.30 -5.64 -2.53
CA LEU A 21 13.93 -4.35 -1.93
C LEU A 21 13.32 -4.52 -0.53
N LEU A 22 12.52 -5.57 -0.33
CA LEU A 22 11.92 -5.87 0.97
C LEU A 22 12.97 -5.92 2.09
N TRP A 23 14.08 -6.62 1.87
CA TRP A 23 15.11 -6.77 2.89
C TRP A 23 15.94 -5.51 3.07
N VAL A 24 16.20 -4.75 2.00
CA VAL A 24 16.85 -3.45 2.10
C VAL A 24 16.04 -2.51 3.00
N VAL A 25 14.74 -2.41 2.75
CA VAL A 25 13.84 -1.55 3.52
C VAL A 25 13.74 -2.02 4.98
N ARG A 26 13.58 -3.33 5.22
CA ARG A 26 13.38 -3.88 6.56
C ARG A 26 14.67 -3.94 7.40
N ASP A 27 15.77 -4.36 6.79
CA ASP A 27 17.00 -4.70 7.54
C ASP A 27 18.02 -3.57 7.51
N HIS A 28 18.13 -2.85 6.39
CA HIS A 28 19.04 -1.71 6.28
C HIS A 28 18.39 -0.41 6.82
N PHE A 29 17.20 -0.07 6.34
CA PHE A 29 16.48 1.14 6.77
C PHE A 29 15.56 0.93 7.99
N LYS A 30 15.45 -0.27 8.53
CA LYS A 30 14.69 -0.62 9.75
C LYS A 30 13.18 -0.36 9.68
N LEU A 31 12.61 -0.14 8.49
CA LEU A 31 11.16 0.01 8.27
C LEU A 31 10.51 -1.38 8.17
N LYS A 32 9.89 -1.85 9.23
CA LYS A 32 9.42 -3.24 9.39
C LYS A 32 7.93 -3.45 9.13
N GLY A 33 7.21 -2.42 8.70
CA GLY A 33 5.78 -2.49 8.41
C GLY A 33 5.43 -3.45 7.27
N SER A 34 6.16 -3.41 6.17
CA SER A 34 6.04 -4.41 5.10
C SER A 34 6.56 -5.76 5.56
N LYS A 35 5.88 -6.86 5.18
CA LYS A 35 6.14 -8.20 5.72
C LYS A 35 6.64 -9.18 4.66
N PHE A 36 7.49 -10.12 5.06
CA PHE A 36 7.85 -11.28 4.26
C PHE A 36 6.78 -12.38 4.43
N GLY A 37 6.32 -12.96 3.33
CA GLY A 37 5.40 -14.08 3.34
C GLY A 37 5.90 -15.22 2.45
N CYS A 38 5.54 -15.23 1.16
CA CYS A 38 5.88 -16.32 0.25
C CYS A 38 7.30 -16.27 -0.33
N GLY A 39 7.91 -15.09 -0.46
CA GLY A 39 9.20 -14.90 -1.15
C GLY A 39 9.14 -15.13 -2.68
N ALA A 40 7.94 -15.28 -3.25
CA ALA A 40 7.72 -15.65 -4.65
C ALA A 40 6.79 -14.67 -5.40
N GLY A 41 6.53 -13.48 -4.83
CA GLY A 41 5.68 -12.48 -5.47
C GLY A 41 4.18 -12.80 -5.46
N LEU A 42 3.71 -13.80 -4.71
CA LEU A 42 2.33 -14.31 -4.79
C LEU A 42 1.40 -13.74 -3.71
N CYS A 43 1.86 -13.62 -2.45
CA CYS A 43 0.97 -13.36 -1.32
C CYS A 43 0.67 -11.87 -1.06
N GLY A 44 1.47 -10.96 -1.57
CA GLY A 44 1.26 -9.51 -1.43
C GLY A 44 1.61 -8.90 -0.08
N ALA A 45 2.06 -9.66 0.93
CA ALA A 45 2.43 -9.10 2.24
C ALA A 45 3.57 -8.07 2.17
N CYS A 46 4.41 -8.16 1.14
CA CYS A 46 5.54 -7.28 0.87
C CYS A 46 5.22 -6.10 -0.05
N THR A 47 3.97 -5.84 -0.38
CA THR A 47 3.60 -4.77 -1.33
C THR A 47 4.06 -3.41 -0.81
N MET A 48 4.77 -2.67 -1.67
CA MET A 48 5.15 -1.26 -1.51
C MET A 48 4.82 -0.53 -2.82
N HIS A 49 4.78 0.80 -2.80
CA HIS A 49 4.70 1.57 -4.03
C HIS A 49 6.11 1.88 -4.55
N VAL A 50 6.28 1.77 -5.87
CA VAL A 50 7.45 2.25 -6.60
C VAL A 50 6.94 3.15 -7.72
N ASP A 51 7.25 4.43 -7.67
CA ASP A 51 6.69 5.48 -8.54
C ASP A 51 5.14 5.43 -8.59
N GLY A 52 4.50 5.21 -7.44
CA GLY A 52 3.05 5.10 -7.29
C GLY A 52 2.45 3.73 -7.61
N ALA A 53 3.17 2.84 -8.28
CA ALA A 53 2.67 1.51 -8.62
C ALA A 53 2.92 0.48 -7.52
N ALA A 54 1.92 -0.36 -7.22
CA ALA A 54 2.05 -1.44 -6.25
C ALA A 54 2.93 -2.58 -6.78
N LEU A 55 4.04 -2.88 -6.08
CA LEU A 55 4.98 -3.93 -6.45
C LEU A 55 5.21 -4.94 -5.31
N LYS A 56 5.49 -6.20 -5.70
CA LYS A 56 5.84 -7.29 -4.78
C LYS A 56 7.35 -7.26 -4.50
N THR A 57 7.76 -6.60 -3.45
CA THR A 57 9.16 -6.23 -3.19
C THR A 57 10.05 -7.38 -2.71
N CYS A 58 9.49 -8.55 -2.37
CA CYS A 58 10.28 -9.74 -2.05
C CYS A 58 10.99 -10.36 -3.27
N VAL A 59 10.57 -10.02 -4.49
CA VAL A 59 11.15 -10.50 -5.76
C VAL A 59 11.71 -9.37 -6.62
N THR A 60 11.66 -8.13 -6.14
CA THR A 60 12.15 -6.94 -6.85
C THR A 60 13.54 -6.62 -6.36
N PRO A 61 14.61 -6.77 -7.17
CA PRO A 61 15.97 -6.43 -6.76
C PRO A 61 16.12 -4.91 -6.58
N ILE A 62 16.97 -4.49 -5.62
CA ILE A 62 17.17 -3.06 -5.34
C ILE A 62 17.69 -2.29 -6.57
N ALA A 63 18.47 -2.93 -7.43
CA ALA A 63 18.94 -2.32 -8.68
C ALA A 63 17.80 -1.87 -9.62
N ALA A 64 16.67 -2.57 -9.61
CA ALA A 64 15.51 -2.25 -10.47
C ALA A 64 14.76 -0.98 -10.04
N VAL A 65 15.04 -0.47 -8.84
CA VAL A 65 14.40 0.72 -8.27
C VAL A 65 15.37 1.89 -8.07
N ALA A 66 16.55 1.81 -8.69
CA ALA A 66 17.50 2.92 -8.70
C ALA A 66 16.84 4.20 -9.27
N ASN A 67 17.05 5.33 -8.61
CA ASN A 67 16.48 6.65 -8.94
C ASN A 67 14.95 6.72 -8.91
N LYS A 68 14.26 5.74 -8.33
CA LYS A 68 12.80 5.71 -8.18
C LYS A 68 12.35 6.18 -6.81
N SER A 69 11.07 6.53 -6.70
CA SER A 69 10.41 6.87 -5.44
C SER A 69 9.73 5.64 -4.86
N ILE A 70 10.09 5.30 -3.62
CA ILE A 70 9.54 4.16 -2.89
C ILE A 70 8.71 4.69 -1.71
N THR A 71 7.46 4.24 -1.63
CA THR A 71 6.61 4.51 -0.48
C THR A 71 6.26 3.19 0.22
N THR A 72 6.56 3.12 1.51
CA THR A 72 6.18 2.01 2.38
C THR A 72 4.91 2.35 3.16
N ILE A 73 4.39 1.40 3.93
CA ILE A 73 3.24 1.65 4.80
C ILE A 73 3.51 2.75 5.83
N GLU A 74 4.77 2.91 6.27
CA GLU A 74 5.18 3.97 7.19
C GLU A 74 5.18 5.37 6.53
N GLY A 75 5.29 5.41 5.21
CA GLY A 75 5.25 6.66 4.43
C GLY A 75 3.87 6.99 3.84
N LEU A 76 2.89 6.09 3.99
CA LEU A 76 1.54 6.31 3.47
C LEU A 76 0.74 7.26 4.37
N GLY A 77 0.92 7.17 5.68
CA GLY A 77 0.31 8.03 6.70
C GLY A 77 0.94 7.79 8.06
N THR A 78 0.73 8.71 8.99
CA THR A 78 1.25 8.65 10.38
C THR A 78 0.11 8.43 11.38
N PRO A 79 0.41 8.08 12.64
CA PRO A 79 -0.61 7.98 13.68
C PRO A 79 -1.39 9.29 13.90
N GLU A 80 -0.77 10.44 13.63
CA GLU A 80 -1.35 11.78 13.78
C GLU A 80 -2.12 12.22 12.55
N ASP A 81 -1.79 11.63 11.37
CA ASP A 81 -2.40 11.95 10.07
C ASP A 81 -2.53 10.66 9.25
N LEU A 82 -3.57 9.88 9.57
CA LEU A 82 -3.84 8.61 8.92
C LEU A 82 -4.29 8.82 7.48
N HIS A 83 -3.73 8.02 6.58
CA HIS A 83 -4.29 7.91 5.24
C HIS A 83 -5.76 7.41 5.33
N PRO A 84 -6.70 7.85 4.47
CA PRO A 84 -8.12 7.45 4.53
C PRO A 84 -8.35 5.94 4.62
N LEU A 85 -7.56 5.14 3.89
CA LEU A 85 -7.61 3.68 4.00
C LEU A 85 -7.16 3.15 5.37
N GLN A 86 -6.14 3.76 6.01
CA GLN A 86 -5.72 3.36 7.35
C GLN A 86 -6.82 3.65 8.38
N ALA A 87 -7.49 4.80 8.25
CA ALA A 87 -8.65 5.16 9.08
C ALA A 87 -9.80 4.17 8.87
N ALA A 88 -10.16 3.86 7.61
CA ALA A 88 -11.21 2.89 7.28
C ALA A 88 -10.88 1.48 7.80
N TRP A 89 -9.61 1.04 7.73
CA TRP A 89 -9.17 -0.23 8.32
C TRP A 89 -9.42 -0.32 9.81
N HIS A 90 -9.23 0.80 10.50
CA HIS A 90 -9.50 0.89 11.94
C HIS A 90 -11.01 0.91 12.21
N GLU A 91 -11.77 1.74 11.51
CA GLU A 91 -13.22 1.89 11.66
C GLU A 91 -13.96 0.56 11.42
N HIS A 92 -13.58 -0.17 10.36
CA HIS A 92 -14.19 -1.45 10.02
C HIS A 92 -13.59 -2.65 10.78
N ALA A 93 -12.70 -2.42 11.74
CA ALA A 93 -12.01 -3.46 12.52
C ALA A 93 -11.48 -4.61 11.63
N VAL A 94 -10.82 -4.24 10.52
CA VAL A 94 -10.42 -5.18 9.46
C VAL A 94 -9.46 -6.27 9.97
N PRO A 95 -8.38 -5.97 10.72
CA PRO A 95 -7.36 -6.95 11.05
C PRO A 95 -7.85 -8.05 12.00
N GLN A 96 -7.27 -9.25 11.83
CA GLN A 96 -7.20 -10.27 12.87
C GLN A 96 -5.73 -10.40 13.33
N CYS A 97 -4.90 -11.26 12.69
CA CYS A 97 -3.48 -11.35 13.05
C CYS A 97 -2.66 -10.10 12.67
N GLY A 98 -3.12 -9.29 11.74
CA GLY A 98 -2.47 -8.06 11.28
C GLY A 98 -1.34 -8.26 10.28
N TYR A 99 -0.86 -9.47 10.04
CA TYR A 99 0.36 -9.71 9.29
C TYR A 99 0.33 -9.25 7.82
N CYS A 100 -0.77 -9.47 7.10
CA CYS A 100 -0.92 -9.08 5.69
C CYS A 100 -1.40 -7.64 5.49
N GLN A 101 -1.78 -6.93 6.56
CA GLN A 101 -2.59 -5.71 6.41
C GLN A 101 -1.83 -4.55 5.79
N SER A 102 -0.53 -4.39 6.06
CA SER A 102 0.28 -3.37 5.38
C SER A 102 0.27 -3.56 3.87
N GLY A 103 0.46 -4.80 3.39
CA GLY A 103 0.40 -5.11 1.96
C GLY A 103 -1.00 -4.92 1.37
N GLN A 104 -2.06 -5.24 2.13
CA GLN A 104 -3.45 -5.02 1.71
C GLN A 104 -3.74 -3.52 1.53
N ILE A 105 -3.36 -2.69 2.50
CA ILE A 105 -3.55 -1.24 2.45
C ILE A 105 -2.76 -0.62 1.29
N MET A 106 -1.50 -1.02 1.10
CA MET A 106 -0.68 -0.51 -0.01
C MET A 106 -1.27 -0.87 -1.38
N ALA A 107 -1.79 -2.09 -1.54
CA ALA A 107 -2.46 -2.49 -2.80
C ALA A 107 -3.76 -1.70 -3.03
N ALA A 108 -4.55 -1.52 -1.97
CA ALA A 108 -5.79 -0.74 -2.03
C ALA A 108 -5.53 0.75 -2.33
N ALA A 109 -4.48 1.34 -1.75
CA ALA A 109 -4.11 2.73 -2.01
C ALA A 109 -3.74 2.93 -3.48
N ALA A 110 -2.92 2.06 -4.06
CA ALA A 110 -2.58 2.14 -5.49
C ALA A 110 -3.82 1.97 -6.40
N LEU A 111 -4.79 1.14 -6.00
CA LEU A 111 -6.05 1.02 -6.73
C LEU A 111 -6.83 2.33 -6.71
N LEU A 112 -7.03 2.94 -5.53
CA LEU A 112 -7.81 4.17 -5.39
C LEU A 112 -7.12 5.38 -6.01
N ASP A 113 -5.79 5.43 -6.02
CA ASP A 113 -5.03 6.46 -6.73
C ASP A 113 -5.23 6.37 -8.25
N ALA A 114 -5.32 5.15 -8.80
CA ALA A 114 -5.54 4.92 -10.23
C ALA A 114 -7.02 5.03 -10.64
N ASN A 115 -7.93 4.61 -9.78
CA ASN A 115 -9.38 4.65 -9.94
C ASN A 115 -10.04 4.99 -8.61
N PRO A 116 -10.41 6.26 -8.39
CA PRO A 116 -11.00 6.70 -7.13
C PRO A 116 -12.38 6.08 -6.83
N ASN A 117 -13.03 5.51 -7.84
CA ASN A 117 -14.36 4.95 -7.71
C ASN A 117 -14.47 3.55 -8.35
N PRO A 118 -13.72 2.56 -7.82
CA PRO A 118 -13.71 1.23 -8.39
C PRO A 118 -15.03 0.49 -8.13
N SER A 119 -15.47 -0.26 -9.12
CA SER A 119 -16.57 -1.22 -8.96
C SER A 119 -16.16 -2.36 -8.01
N SER A 120 -17.16 -3.09 -7.52
CA SER A 120 -16.95 -4.28 -6.68
C SER A 120 -16.00 -5.31 -7.32
N ASP A 121 -16.12 -5.53 -8.62
CA ASP A 121 -15.32 -6.50 -9.37
C ASP A 121 -13.89 -5.99 -9.59
N GLU A 122 -13.70 -4.69 -9.80
CA GLU A 122 -12.37 -4.07 -9.90
C GLU A 122 -11.62 -4.14 -8.57
N ILE A 123 -12.31 -3.96 -7.44
CA ILE A 123 -11.70 -4.18 -6.10
C ILE A 123 -11.26 -5.64 -5.96
N ASP A 124 -12.11 -6.60 -6.29
CA ASP A 124 -11.79 -8.02 -6.18
C ASP A 124 -10.59 -8.38 -7.07
N ALA A 125 -10.54 -7.89 -8.30
CA ALA A 125 -9.44 -8.11 -9.23
C ALA A 125 -8.13 -7.50 -8.72
N ALA A 126 -8.14 -6.25 -8.25
CA ALA A 126 -6.95 -5.57 -7.75
C ALA A 126 -6.39 -6.23 -6.49
N MET A 127 -7.29 -6.71 -5.60
CA MET A 127 -6.90 -7.33 -4.33
C MET A 127 -6.60 -8.82 -4.43
N ALA A 128 -6.86 -9.48 -5.56
CA ALA A 128 -6.66 -10.93 -5.75
C ALA A 128 -5.23 -11.40 -5.48
N GLY A 129 -4.23 -10.53 -5.71
CA GLY A 129 -2.81 -10.80 -5.42
C GLY A 129 -2.39 -10.59 -3.96
N ASN A 130 -3.34 -10.35 -3.04
CA ASN A 130 -3.06 -10.08 -1.63
C ASN A 130 -3.80 -11.09 -0.74
N ILE A 131 -3.07 -12.07 -0.22
CA ILE A 131 -3.64 -13.20 0.54
C ILE A 131 -3.79 -12.85 2.02
N CYS A 132 -4.96 -13.13 2.59
CA CYS A 132 -5.23 -13.04 4.02
C CYS A 132 -5.61 -14.42 4.58
N ARG A 133 -4.73 -15.06 5.37
CA ARG A 133 -4.99 -16.37 5.96
C ARG A 133 -6.13 -16.38 6.98
N CYS A 134 -6.40 -15.23 7.60
CA CYS A 134 -7.51 -15.05 8.54
C CYS A 134 -8.87 -14.85 7.84
N GLY A 135 -8.89 -14.71 6.51
CA GLY A 135 -10.13 -14.55 5.74
C GLY A 135 -10.84 -13.20 5.93
N CYS A 136 -10.08 -12.12 6.17
CA CYS A 136 -10.65 -10.79 6.41
C CYS A 136 -11.21 -10.11 5.13
N TYR A 137 -11.25 -10.80 4.00
CA TYR A 137 -11.62 -10.24 2.68
C TYR A 137 -12.91 -9.41 2.67
N PRO A 138 -14.04 -9.84 3.30
CA PRO A 138 -15.26 -9.03 3.30
C PRO A 138 -15.09 -7.69 4.00
N ARG A 139 -14.28 -7.65 5.08
CA ARG A 139 -13.99 -6.40 5.81
C ARG A 139 -13.03 -5.51 5.04
N ILE A 140 -11.99 -6.10 4.39
CA ILE A 140 -11.07 -5.38 3.50
C ILE A 140 -11.86 -4.69 2.40
N LYS A 141 -12.72 -5.43 1.67
CA LYS A 141 -13.54 -4.90 0.59
C LYS A 141 -14.45 -3.77 1.05
N ARG A 142 -15.14 -3.95 2.18
CA ARG A 142 -16.01 -2.92 2.76
C ARG A 142 -15.23 -1.65 3.12
N ALA A 143 -14.04 -1.78 3.71
CA ALA A 143 -13.20 -0.63 4.04
C ALA A 143 -12.74 0.13 2.78
N ILE A 144 -12.40 -0.56 1.69
CA ILE A 144 -12.07 0.10 0.41
C ILE A 144 -13.29 0.83 -0.15
N GLN A 145 -14.45 0.18 -0.17
CA GLN A 145 -15.69 0.79 -0.65
C GLN A 145 -16.08 2.04 0.15
N SER A 146 -15.94 2.02 1.48
CA SER A 146 -16.29 3.16 2.32
C SER A 146 -15.44 4.40 2.03
N VAL A 147 -14.18 4.23 1.63
CA VAL A 147 -13.31 5.34 1.23
C VAL A 147 -13.75 5.92 -0.12
N SER A 148 -14.09 5.09 -1.10
CA SER A 148 -14.58 5.53 -2.40
C SER A 148 -15.94 6.22 -2.32
N GLU A 149 -16.87 5.69 -1.53
CA GLU A 149 -18.19 6.29 -1.28
C GLU A 149 -18.08 7.66 -0.59
N ASN A 150 -17.20 7.79 0.40
CA ASN A 150 -16.94 9.07 1.09
C ASN A 150 -16.33 10.11 0.16
N ALA A 151 -15.44 9.72 -0.76
CA ALA A 151 -14.89 10.63 -1.76
C ALA A 151 -16.00 11.17 -2.68
N LEU A 152 -16.93 10.33 -3.14
CA LEU A 152 -18.07 10.74 -3.96
C LEU A 152 -19.03 11.68 -3.21
N ALA A 153 -19.27 11.42 -1.93
CA ALA A 153 -20.12 12.28 -1.10
C ALA A 153 -19.50 13.67 -0.92
N TYR A 154 -18.18 13.73 -0.72
CA TYR A 154 -17.44 14.99 -0.60
C TYR A 154 -17.48 15.80 -1.90
N ASP A 155 -17.24 15.16 -3.04
CA ASP A 155 -17.31 15.83 -4.36
C ASP A 155 -18.73 16.33 -4.68
N ALA A 156 -19.76 15.57 -4.31
CA ALA A 156 -21.15 15.99 -4.47
C ALA A 156 -21.50 17.21 -3.62
N MET A 157 -20.99 17.30 -2.39
CA MET A 157 -21.20 18.46 -1.50
C MET A 157 -20.43 19.69 -2.01
N ALA A 158 -19.20 19.54 -2.46
CA ALA A 158 -18.41 20.65 -3.00
C ALA A 158 -19.03 21.25 -4.27
N GLN A 159 -19.69 20.45 -5.10
CA GLN A 159 -20.41 20.93 -6.29
C GLN A 159 -21.71 21.66 -5.96
N THR A 160 -22.32 21.41 -4.80
CA THR A 160 -23.52 22.15 -4.36
C THR A 160 -23.21 23.50 -3.75
N GLU A 161 -22.07 23.66 -3.07
CA GLU A 161 -21.64 24.92 -2.48
C GLU A 161 -21.09 25.92 -3.51
N GLY A 162 -20.62 25.48 -4.65
CA GLY A 162 -20.13 26.32 -5.76
C GLY A 162 -21.23 26.93 -6.65
N ARG A 163 -22.51 26.72 -6.34
CA ARG A 163 -23.67 27.22 -7.10
C ARG A 163 -24.52 28.29 -6.37
N ALA A 164 -23.97 28.88 -5.32
CA ALA A 164 -24.62 30.01 -4.62
C ALA A 164 -24.05 31.35 -5.03
#